data_68688ba5d27c8f7ed7911e38cefcf9f7
#
_entry.id   68688ba5d27c8f7ed7911e38cefcf9f7
#
_cell.length_a   1.000
_cell.length_b   1.000
_cell.length_c   1.000
_cell.angle_alpha   90.00
_cell.angle_beta   90.00
_cell.angle_gamma   90.00
#
_symmetry.space_group_name_H-M   'P 1'
#
loop_
_entity.id
_entity.type
_entity.pdbx_description
1 polymer ?
#
loop_
_entity_poly.entity_id
_entity_poly.type
_entity_poly.pdbx_seq_one_letter_code
_entity_poly.pdbx_strand_id
1 'polypeptide(L)'
;MSSDFDFFDPDFQKNVHSEFDRMQKECPFAHTNKPFDWYAVTREEDVRELLADWKLWTSNSGPGLAHQGGGVLVSVDPPEHIFDRRLINQAFSPKSLLAMEDEIAELINRLIDDFVDKGEGDLMELFAVPVPLIVIARLLGLDEEMVLQMRPLADTVIHPDTPPGPVEPPPQDGPVFDYFNNMMDERRAAVAAGEEVPQNVLTTLVTAELDGRTLTNQEVLGFMFFLFIAGSQTTTQLIGNLIYRLLQFPDQMDKIRANPDLMMNAVEESLRFDAPVNGLFRTNTQDTTYKNVRLKKDTKVLCMFGAANRDPAFWDHPEKFDVERNYQDLKNHYAFGKGIHYCMGAPLARLEGKLALQYILERLPNLRLTGEPTEIPANVMHGCHTLAVAWDVPENN
;
A
#
# COMPACT_ATOMS: atom_id res chain seq x y z
N MET A 1 6.72 -24.37 -19.55
CA MET A 1 7.99 -24.74 -18.91
C MET A 1 7.87 -24.25 -17.47
N SER A 2 7.93 -25.14 -16.49
CA SER A 2 7.87 -24.74 -15.08
C SER A 2 9.22 -24.14 -14.71
N SER A 3 9.30 -22.83 -14.46
CA SER A 3 10.36 -22.35 -13.61
C SER A 3 9.96 -22.70 -12.18
N ASP A 4 10.73 -23.54 -11.54
CA ASP A 4 10.51 -23.91 -10.13
C ASP A 4 10.85 -22.66 -9.30
N PHE A 5 9.83 -21.86 -8.96
CA PHE A 5 9.99 -20.72 -8.07
C PHE A 5 9.05 -20.86 -6.88
N ASP A 6 9.51 -20.38 -5.75
CA ASP A 6 8.71 -20.29 -4.54
C ASP A 6 8.67 -18.82 -4.08
N PHE A 7 7.59 -18.16 -4.43
CA PHE A 7 7.42 -16.73 -4.11
C PHE A 7 7.42 -16.46 -2.60
N PHE A 8 7.08 -17.46 -1.80
CA PHE A 8 7.01 -17.34 -0.34
C PHE A 8 8.29 -17.83 0.36
N ASP A 9 9.28 -18.26 -0.39
CA ASP A 9 10.60 -18.62 0.13
C ASP A 9 11.34 -17.36 0.63
N PRO A 10 11.84 -17.33 1.88
CA PRO A 10 12.63 -16.22 2.39
C PRO A 10 13.83 -15.85 1.52
N ASP A 11 14.48 -16.82 0.88
CA ASP A 11 15.60 -16.57 -0.03
C ASP A 11 15.14 -15.88 -1.32
N PHE A 12 13.94 -16.22 -1.84
CA PHE A 12 13.32 -15.49 -2.96
C PHE A 12 13.09 -14.03 -2.58
N GLN A 13 12.51 -13.79 -1.43
CA GLN A 13 12.17 -12.44 -0.97
C GLN A 13 13.40 -11.58 -0.72
N LYS A 14 14.41 -12.14 -0.09
CA LYS A 14 15.72 -11.48 0.12
C LYS A 14 16.40 -11.07 -1.18
N ASN A 15 16.17 -11.83 -2.26
CA ASN A 15 16.79 -11.62 -3.57
C ASN A 15 15.74 -11.19 -4.62
N VAL A 16 14.64 -10.57 -4.20
CA VAL A 16 13.44 -10.34 -5.03
C VAL A 16 13.75 -9.68 -6.38
N HIS A 17 14.64 -8.69 -6.42
CA HIS A 17 14.98 -8.01 -7.66
C HIS A 17 15.71 -8.94 -8.65
N SER A 18 16.68 -9.73 -8.19
CA SER A 18 17.39 -10.69 -9.05
C SER A 18 16.49 -11.83 -9.50
N GLU A 19 15.53 -12.25 -8.66
CA GLU A 19 14.52 -13.23 -9.03
C GLU A 19 13.55 -12.68 -10.10
N PHE A 20 13.13 -11.43 -9.99
CA PHE A 20 12.32 -10.78 -11.04
C PHE A 20 13.08 -10.74 -12.37
N ASP A 21 14.35 -10.33 -12.37
CA ASP A 21 15.20 -10.30 -13.56
C ASP A 21 15.36 -11.69 -14.18
N ARG A 22 15.53 -12.71 -13.35
CA ARG A 22 15.61 -14.12 -13.78
C ARG A 22 14.30 -14.58 -14.40
N MET A 23 13.18 -14.38 -13.73
CA MET A 23 11.86 -14.81 -14.21
C MET A 23 11.48 -14.13 -15.52
N GLN A 24 11.76 -12.83 -15.68
CA GLN A 24 11.49 -12.12 -16.94
C GLN A 24 12.26 -12.67 -18.13
N LYS A 25 13.50 -13.15 -17.92
CA LYS A 25 14.34 -13.72 -18.96
C LYS A 25 13.96 -15.16 -19.28
N GLU A 26 13.76 -15.98 -18.25
CA GLU A 26 13.64 -17.44 -18.39
C GLU A 26 12.19 -17.90 -18.57
N CYS A 27 11.25 -17.31 -17.81
CA CYS A 27 9.85 -17.73 -17.80
C CYS A 27 8.91 -16.59 -17.38
N PRO A 28 8.58 -15.65 -18.27
CA PRO A 28 7.75 -14.48 -17.93
C PRO A 28 6.30 -14.83 -17.57
N PHE A 29 5.84 -16.05 -17.89
CA PHE A 29 4.61 -16.66 -17.39
C PHE A 29 4.98 -17.91 -16.59
N ALA A 30 5.32 -17.72 -15.33
CA ALA A 30 5.84 -18.75 -14.45
C ALA A 30 4.74 -19.55 -13.76
N HIS A 31 5.00 -20.82 -13.48
CA HIS A 31 4.11 -21.72 -12.76
C HIS A 31 4.79 -22.24 -11.49
N THR A 32 4.03 -22.32 -10.41
CA THR A 32 4.45 -22.99 -9.17
C THR A 32 3.28 -23.81 -8.59
N ASN A 33 3.60 -24.82 -7.82
CA ASN A 33 2.64 -25.62 -7.06
C ASN A 33 2.79 -25.42 -5.54
N LYS A 34 3.44 -24.33 -5.13
CA LYS A 34 3.72 -24.01 -3.74
C LYS A 34 2.92 -22.77 -3.28
N PRO A 35 2.05 -22.88 -2.27
CA PRO A 35 1.60 -24.11 -1.57
C PRO A 35 0.57 -24.92 -2.37
N PHE A 36 0.07 -24.41 -3.50
CA PHE A 36 -0.82 -25.07 -4.47
C PHE A 36 -0.63 -24.43 -5.86
N ASP A 37 -1.30 -24.96 -6.89
CA ASP A 37 -1.09 -24.50 -8.28
C ASP A 37 -1.55 -23.08 -8.51
N TRP A 38 -0.63 -22.23 -9.00
CA TRP A 38 -0.91 -20.88 -9.49
C TRP A 38 0.18 -20.39 -10.45
N TYR A 39 -0.08 -19.28 -11.09
CA TYR A 39 0.80 -18.70 -12.10
C TYR A 39 1.19 -17.28 -11.74
N ALA A 40 2.26 -16.75 -12.38
CA ALA A 40 2.67 -15.37 -12.25
C ALA A 40 3.04 -14.78 -13.60
N VAL A 41 2.71 -13.51 -13.82
CA VAL A 41 3.20 -12.68 -14.93
C VAL A 41 4.15 -11.61 -14.40
N THR A 42 5.30 -11.43 -15.06
CA THR A 42 6.38 -10.57 -14.61
C THR A 42 6.69 -9.42 -15.57
N ARG A 43 6.34 -9.52 -16.86
CA ARG A 43 6.56 -8.46 -17.84
C ARG A 43 5.48 -7.39 -17.76
N GLU A 44 5.86 -6.15 -18.04
CA GLU A 44 4.94 -5.01 -18.05
C GLU A 44 3.73 -5.26 -18.96
N GLU A 45 3.96 -5.71 -20.20
CA GLU A 45 2.90 -5.96 -21.16
C GLU A 45 1.83 -6.96 -20.67
N ASP A 46 2.28 -8.02 -19.98
CA ASP A 46 1.43 -9.07 -19.44
C ASP A 46 0.63 -8.58 -18.22
N VAL A 47 1.29 -7.88 -17.31
CA VAL A 47 0.63 -7.27 -16.13
C VAL A 47 -0.43 -6.27 -16.59
N ARG A 48 -0.11 -5.44 -17.58
CA ARG A 48 -1.05 -4.48 -18.17
C ARG A 48 -2.25 -5.15 -18.81
N GLU A 49 -2.03 -6.21 -19.58
CA GLU A 49 -3.09 -6.99 -20.24
C GLU A 49 -4.07 -7.59 -19.22
N LEU A 50 -3.53 -8.28 -18.19
CA LEU A 50 -4.38 -8.91 -17.17
C LEU A 50 -5.18 -7.89 -16.36
N LEU A 51 -4.58 -6.75 -16.00
CA LEU A 51 -5.27 -5.70 -15.24
C LEU A 51 -6.32 -4.96 -16.07
N ALA A 52 -6.19 -4.94 -17.40
CA ALA A 52 -7.15 -4.28 -18.30
C ALA A 52 -8.40 -5.13 -18.53
N ASP A 53 -8.27 -6.45 -18.63
CA ASP A 53 -9.40 -7.37 -18.89
C ASP A 53 -9.96 -7.97 -17.60
N TRP A 54 -10.58 -7.12 -16.77
CA TRP A 54 -11.21 -7.55 -15.52
C TRP A 54 -12.37 -8.55 -15.72
N LYS A 55 -12.95 -8.67 -16.94
CA LYS A 55 -14.00 -9.63 -17.23
C LYS A 55 -13.48 -11.06 -17.30
N LEU A 56 -12.29 -11.23 -17.86
CA LEU A 56 -11.61 -12.52 -17.89
C LEU A 56 -10.83 -12.76 -16.59
N TRP A 57 -10.18 -11.72 -16.04
CA TRP A 57 -9.30 -11.78 -14.89
C TRP A 57 -9.93 -11.06 -13.69
N THR A 58 -10.87 -11.73 -13.05
CA THR A 58 -11.72 -11.17 -11.98
C THR A 58 -10.97 -10.92 -10.67
N SER A 59 -11.43 -9.93 -9.93
CA SER A 59 -11.05 -9.68 -8.53
C SER A 59 -12.02 -10.31 -7.53
N ASN A 60 -13.17 -10.82 -7.96
CA ASN A 60 -14.22 -11.35 -7.09
C ASN A 60 -13.81 -12.56 -6.23
N SER A 61 -12.69 -13.20 -6.58
CA SER A 61 -12.09 -14.29 -5.78
C SER A 61 -11.03 -13.78 -4.79
N GLY A 62 -10.98 -12.47 -4.55
CA GLY A 62 -10.02 -11.81 -3.68
C GLY A 62 -8.64 -11.57 -4.32
N PRO A 63 -7.90 -10.57 -3.82
CA PRO A 63 -6.58 -10.16 -4.33
C PRO A 63 -5.44 -11.05 -3.82
N GLY A 64 -5.69 -11.93 -2.87
CA GLY A 64 -4.75 -12.90 -2.32
C GLY A 64 -4.73 -14.22 -3.07
N LEU A 65 -3.81 -15.12 -2.67
CA LEU A 65 -3.69 -16.45 -3.27
C LEU A 65 -4.89 -17.34 -2.94
N ALA A 66 -5.39 -17.30 -1.72
CA ALA A 66 -6.61 -18.04 -1.36
C ALA A 66 -7.85 -17.43 -2.04
N HIS A 67 -8.78 -18.31 -2.41
CA HIS A 67 -10.09 -17.85 -2.90
C HIS A 67 -10.90 -17.27 -1.75
N GLN A 68 -11.33 -16.02 -1.88
CA GLN A 68 -12.20 -15.32 -0.95
C GLN A 68 -13.38 -14.75 -1.72
N GLY A 69 -14.57 -15.19 -1.37
CA GLY A 69 -15.79 -14.52 -1.81
C GLY A 69 -16.18 -13.41 -0.84
N GLY A 70 -16.75 -12.34 -1.37
CA GLY A 70 -17.15 -11.18 -0.58
C GLY A 70 -15.98 -10.23 -0.30
N GLY A 71 -16.30 -9.03 0.12
CA GLY A 71 -15.34 -7.96 0.36
C GLY A 71 -15.81 -6.66 -0.26
N VAL A 72 -14.92 -5.67 -0.28
CA VAL A 72 -15.18 -4.35 -0.84
C VAL A 72 -14.06 -3.95 -1.79
N LEU A 73 -14.31 -3.00 -2.65
CA LEU A 73 -13.32 -2.32 -3.49
C LEU A 73 -12.41 -3.28 -4.29
N VAL A 74 -11.24 -3.63 -3.76
CA VAL A 74 -10.22 -4.44 -4.45
C VAL A 74 -10.64 -5.89 -4.67
N SER A 75 -11.66 -6.34 -3.95
CA SER A 75 -12.17 -7.73 -3.93
C SER A 75 -13.48 -7.91 -4.69
N VAL A 76 -13.93 -6.90 -5.42
CA VAL A 76 -15.18 -6.94 -6.21
C VAL A 76 -14.99 -6.34 -7.60
N ASP A 77 -15.77 -6.83 -8.56
CA ASP A 77 -15.82 -6.30 -9.92
C ASP A 77 -17.09 -5.45 -10.15
N PRO A 78 -17.21 -4.71 -11.26
CA PRO A 78 -18.45 -4.04 -11.62
C PRO A 78 -19.64 -5.02 -11.74
N PRO A 79 -20.85 -4.65 -11.28
CA PRO A 79 -21.25 -3.28 -10.90
C PRO A 79 -20.92 -2.88 -9.45
N GLU A 80 -20.67 -3.81 -8.53
CA GLU A 80 -20.43 -3.57 -7.10
C GLU A 80 -19.21 -2.67 -6.90
N HIS A 81 -18.13 -2.91 -7.63
CA HIS A 81 -16.94 -2.06 -7.60
C HIS A 81 -17.24 -0.60 -7.92
N ILE A 82 -18.11 -0.33 -8.91
CA ILE A 82 -18.50 1.03 -9.28
C ILE A 82 -19.27 1.69 -8.15
N PHE A 83 -20.16 0.94 -7.50
CA PHE A 83 -20.90 1.40 -6.34
C PHE A 83 -19.96 1.79 -5.19
N ASP A 84 -19.06 0.89 -4.81
CA ASP A 84 -18.07 1.09 -3.75
C ASP A 84 -17.18 2.31 -4.01
N ARG A 85 -16.66 2.44 -5.23
CA ARG A 85 -15.81 3.58 -5.63
C ARG A 85 -16.54 4.89 -5.56
N ARG A 86 -17.82 4.95 -5.96
CA ARG A 86 -18.62 6.17 -5.88
C ARG A 86 -18.88 6.62 -4.45
N LEU A 87 -19.06 5.68 -3.53
CA LEU A 87 -19.22 5.97 -2.10
C LEU A 87 -17.99 6.66 -1.52
N ILE A 88 -16.81 6.09 -1.79
CA ILE A 88 -15.58 6.52 -1.13
C ILE A 88 -14.88 7.70 -1.82
N ASN A 89 -15.06 7.90 -3.13
CA ASN A 89 -14.38 8.94 -3.90
C ASN A 89 -14.55 10.36 -3.34
N GLN A 90 -15.63 10.63 -2.62
CA GLN A 90 -15.85 11.96 -2.02
C GLN A 90 -14.84 12.24 -0.90
N ALA A 91 -14.56 11.24 -0.05
CA ALA A 91 -13.60 11.36 1.05
C ALA A 91 -12.14 11.47 0.55
N PHE A 92 -11.82 10.83 -0.58
CA PHE A 92 -10.51 10.88 -1.23
C PHE A 92 -10.41 11.92 -2.35
N SER A 93 -11.26 12.94 -2.34
CA SER A 93 -11.20 14.01 -3.35
C SER A 93 -9.92 14.83 -3.19
N PRO A 94 -9.35 15.39 -4.28
CA PRO A 94 -8.17 16.26 -4.20
C PRO A 94 -8.34 17.43 -3.22
N LYS A 95 -9.57 17.96 -3.11
CA LYS A 95 -9.89 19.05 -2.17
C LYS A 95 -9.80 18.58 -0.71
N SER A 96 -10.32 17.38 -0.40
CA SER A 96 -10.27 16.82 0.96
C SER A 96 -8.82 16.52 1.36
N LEU A 97 -8.02 16.00 0.43
CA LEU A 97 -6.62 15.65 0.69
C LEU A 97 -5.74 16.90 0.86
N LEU A 98 -5.94 17.95 0.06
CA LEU A 98 -5.23 19.23 0.25
C LEU A 98 -5.53 19.87 1.62
N ALA A 99 -6.74 19.69 2.13
CA ALA A 99 -7.08 20.19 3.46
C ALA A 99 -6.35 19.45 4.60
N MET A 100 -5.79 18.26 4.33
CA MET A 100 -5.03 17.48 5.30
C MET A 100 -3.52 17.80 5.30
N GLU A 101 -3.01 18.55 4.32
CA GLU A 101 -1.56 18.80 4.18
C GLU A 101 -0.96 19.42 5.44
N ASP A 102 -1.59 20.47 5.98
CA ASP A 102 -1.13 21.15 7.20
C ASP A 102 -1.23 20.20 8.43
N GLU A 103 -2.32 19.45 8.56
CA GLU A 103 -2.51 18.50 9.66
C GLU A 103 -1.48 17.35 9.64
N ILE A 104 -1.12 16.87 8.44
CA ILE A 104 -0.08 15.84 8.26
C ILE A 104 1.28 16.43 8.59
N ALA A 105 1.56 17.66 8.15
CA ALA A 105 2.80 18.36 8.47
C ALA A 105 2.97 18.58 9.98
N GLU A 106 1.93 19.00 10.68
CA GLU A 106 1.93 19.14 12.14
C GLU A 106 2.14 17.80 12.84
N LEU A 107 1.47 16.74 12.41
CA LEU A 107 1.67 15.39 12.93
C LEU A 107 3.12 14.93 12.77
N ILE A 108 3.69 15.09 11.59
CA ILE A 108 5.07 14.69 11.29
C ILE A 108 6.04 15.43 12.19
N ASN A 109 5.89 16.76 12.35
CA ASN A 109 6.75 17.55 13.23
C ASN A 109 6.64 17.10 14.69
N ARG A 110 5.42 16.88 15.20
CA ARG A 110 5.19 16.36 16.57
C ARG A 110 5.91 15.02 16.79
N LEU A 111 5.78 14.08 15.83
CA LEU A 111 6.44 12.78 15.94
C LEU A 111 7.97 12.92 15.94
N ILE A 112 8.53 13.80 15.12
CA ILE A 112 9.98 14.06 15.11
C ILE A 112 10.44 14.68 16.43
N ASP A 113 9.67 15.61 17.00
CA ASP A 113 9.97 16.23 18.30
C ASP A 113 10.11 15.18 19.42
N ASP A 114 9.35 14.09 19.38
CA ASP A 114 9.38 13.01 20.37
C ASP A 114 10.69 12.19 20.36
N PHE A 115 11.48 12.26 19.28
CA PHE A 115 12.69 11.45 19.17
C PHE A 115 13.94 12.17 18.67
N VAL A 116 13.86 13.39 18.15
CA VAL A 116 14.99 14.08 17.52
C VAL A 116 16.20 14.19 18.43
N ASP A 117 16.00 14.36 19.73
CA ASP A 117 17.06 14.49 20.75
C ASP A 117 17.76 13.16 21.08
N LYS A 118 17.26 12.01 20.60
CA LYS A 118 17.87 10.69 20.87
C LYS A 118 19.14 10.46 20.03
N GLY A 119 19.27 11.08 18.87
CA GLY A 119 20.41 10.96 17.96
C GLY A 119 20.51 9.62 17.21
N GLU A 120 19.75 8.61 17.61
CA GLU A 120 19.67 7.29 16.96
C GLU A 120 18.36 6.58 17.28
N GLY A 121 18.00 5.61 16.46
CA GLY A 121 16.82 4.76 16.67
C GLY A 121 16.38 3.95 15.46
N ASP A 122 15.30 3.20 15.63
CA ASP A 122 14.62 2.53 14.54
C ASP A 122 13.59 3.47 13.89
N LEU A 123 13.87 3.95 12.69
CA LEU A 123 13.02 4.91 12.00
C LEU A 123 11.66 4.32 11.58
N MET A 124 11.57 2.99 11.42
CA MET A 124 10.27 2.36 11.16
C MET A 124 9.35 2.56 12.38
N GLU A 125 9.82 2.20 13.58
CA GLU A 125 9.02 2.30 14.81
C GLU A 125 8.76 3.76 15.23
N LEU A 126 9.77 4.62 15.11
CA LEU A 126 9.68 6.00 15.57
C LEU A 126 8.85 6.90 14.63
N PHE A 127 8.81 6.57 13.33
CA PHE A 127 8.31 7.49 12.33
C PHE A 127 7.46 6.84 11.23
N ALA A 128 8.01 5.87 10.48
CA ALA A 128 7.36 5.37 9.27
C ALA A 128 6.05 4.62 9.54
N VAL A 129 5.92 3.93 10.69
CA VAL A 129 4.69 3.26 11.13
C VAL A 129 3.67 4.27 11.68
N PRO A 130 4.00 5.16 12.64
CA PRO A 130 2.99 6.04 13.24
C PRO A 130 2.41 7.08 12.27
N VAL A 131 3.17 7.59 11.31
CA VAL A 131 2.65 8.61 10.37
C VAL A 131 1.41 8.13 9.64
N PRO A 132 1.45 7.11 8.76
CA PRO A 132 0.26 6.70 7.99
C PRO A 132 -0.81 6.08 8.88
N LEU A 133 -0.44 5.45 9.98
CA LEU A 133 -1.39 4.86 10.91
C LEU A 133 -2.31 5.93 11.53
N ILE A 134 -1.74 7.06 11.98
CA ILE A 134 -2.51 8.17 12.54
C ILE A 134 -3.26 8.93 11.45
N VAL A 135 -2.65 9.14 10.27
CA VAL A 135 -3.30 9.83 9.14
C VAL A 135 -4.55 9.10 8.69
N ILE A 136 -4.45 7.77 8.45
CA ILE A 136 -5.63 6.99 8.03
C ILE A 136 -6.71 6.96 9.12
N ALA A 137 -6.32 6.88 10.39
CA ALA A 137 -7.27 6.92 11.50
C ALA A 137 -8.06 8.23 11.54
N ARG A 138 -7.39 9.37 11.42
CA ARG A 138 -8.04 10.69 11.34
C ARG A 138 -8.99 10.79 10.16
N LEU A 139 -8.55 10.32 8.98
CA LEU A 139 -9.40 10.29 7.78
C LEU A 139 -10.64 9.43 7.99
N LEU A 140 -10.50 8.31 8.68
CA LEU A 140 -11.61 7.42 9.04
C LEU A 140 -12.51 8.01 10.14
N GLY A 141 -11.99 8.93 10.97
CA GLY A 141 -12.67 9.51 12.12
C GLY A 141 -12.53 8.67 13.39
N LEU A 142 -11.42 7.94 13.52
CA LEU A 142 -11.07 7.13 14.68
C LEU A 142 -10.24 7.93 15.69
N ASP A 143 -10.38 7.59 16.97
CA ASP A 143 -9.54 8.16 18.03
C ASP A 143 -8.13 7.57 18.00
N GLU A 144 -7.12 8.40 18.32
CA GLU A 144 -5.71 7.95 18.34
C GLU A 144 -5.48 6.80 19.35
N GLU A 145 -6.21 6.73 20.47
CA GLU A 145 -6.14 5.62 21.42
C GLU A 145 -6.62 4.29 20.80
N MET A 146 -7.73 4.33 20.06
CA MET A 146 -8.25 3.16 19.35
C MET A 146 -7.30 2.67 18.27
N VAL A 147 -6.59 3.58 17.61
CA VAL A 147 -5.60 3.26 16.58
C VAL A 147 -4.49 2.37 17.13
N LEU A 148 -4.00 2.65 18.34
CA LEU A 148 -2.97 1.83 18.99
C LEU A 148 -3.49 0.40 19.29
N GLN A 149 -4.77 0.27 19.65
CA GLN A 149 -5.40 -1.03 19.85
C GLN A 149 -5.61 -1.79 18.53
N MET A 150 -5.80 -1.09 17.41
CA MET A 150 -5.98 -1.67 16.10
C MET A 150 -4.67 -1.99 15.37
N ARG A 151 -3.54 -1.45 15.81
CA ARG A 151 -2.21 -1.69 15.20
C ARG A 151 -1.91 -3.18 14.99
N PRO A 152 -2.13 -4.10 15.97
CA PRO A 152 -1.91 -5.52 15.76
C PRO A 152 -2.73 -6.11 14.59
N LEU A 153 -3.93 -5.58 14.32
CA LEU A 153 -4.75 -6.03 13.18
C LEU A 153 -4.12 -5.61 11.84
N ALA A 154 -3.55 -4.40 11.76
CA ALA A 154 -2.82 -3.97 10.58
C ALA A 154 -1.54 -4.79 10.36
N ASP A 155 -0.85 -5.17 11.45
CA ASP A 155 0.38 -5.95 11.41
C ASP A 155 0.15 -7.40 10.96
N THR A 156 -1.07 -7.96 11.07
CA THR A 156 -1.38 -9.31 10.57
C THR A 156 -1.15 -9.45 9.07
N VAL A 157 -1.24 -8.37 8.30
CA VAL A 157 -1.03 -8.38 6.84
C VAL A 157 0.44 -8.61 6.46
N ILE A 158 1.36 -8.26 7.37
CA ILE A 158 2.81 -8.39 7.17
C ILE A 158 3.43 -9.54 7.97
N HIS A 159 2.61 -10.29 8.75
CA HIS A 159 3.14 -11.35 9.60
C HIS A 159 3.58 -12.57 8.77
N PRO A 160 4.80 -13.12 9.01
CA PRO A 160 5.36 -14.22 8.22
C PRO A 160 4.54 -15.51 8.28
N ASP A 161 3.90 -15.75 9.44
CA ASP A 161 3.11 -16.94 9.69
C ASP A 161 1.66 -16.81 9.18
N THR A 162 1.29 -15.63 8.64
CA THR A 162 0.01 -15.48 7.96
C THR A 162 0.18 -16.12 6.58
N PRO A 163 -0.39 -17.32 6.35
CA PRO A 163 -0.36 -17.89 5.01
C PRO A 163 -0.99 -16.86 4.06
N PRO A 164 -0.65 -16.89 2.76
CA PRO A 164 -1.27 -16.03 1.75
C PRO A 164 -2.77 -16.36 1.63
N GLY A 165 -3.44 -16.09 2.71
CA GLY A 165 -4.83 -16.39 2.99
C GLY A 165 -5.65 -15.12 3.10
N PRO A 166 -6.93 -15.30 3.40
CA PRO A 166 -7.85 -14.21 3.58
C PRO A 166 -7.36 -13.28 4.68
N VAL A 167 -7.39 -11.97 4.43
CA VAL A 167 -7.51 -11.02 5.52
C VAL A 167 -8.78 -11.43 6.27
N GLU A 168 -8.66 -11.82 7.54
CA GLU A 168 -9.82 -12.21 8.32
C GLU A 168 -10.87 -11.08 8.23
N PRO A 169 -12.15 -11.43 8.11
CA PRO A 169 -13.20 -10.43 8.17
C PRO A 169 -13.08 -9.67 9.49
N PRO A 170 -13.51 -8.39 9.52
CA PRO A 170 -13.51 -7.63 10.76
C PRO A 170 -14.20 -8.45 11.86
N PRO A 171 -13.73 -8.34 13.13
CA PRO A 171 -14.35 -9.06 14.24
C PRO A 171 -15.85 -8.76 14.28
N GLN A 172 -16.66 -9.78 14.53
CA GLN A 172 -18.11 -9.65 14.61
C GLN A 172 -18.62 -9.53 16.05
N ASP A 173 -17.70 -9.52 17.02
CA ASP A 173 -17.94 -9.31 18.44
C ASP A 173 -16.68 -8.74 19.12
N GLY A 174 -16.83 -8.35 20.38
CA GLY A 174 -15.74 -7.84 21.20
C GLY A 174 -15.53 -6.31 21.12
N PRO A 175 -14.58 -5.78 21.92
CA PRO A 175 -14.46 -4.34 22.17
C PRO A 175 -14.28 -3.48 20.93
N VAL A 176 -13.53 -3.95 19.93
CA VAL A 176 -13.31 -3.24 18.65
C VAL A 176 -14.61 -3.16 17.86
N PHE A 177 -15.34 -4.29 17.76
CA PHE A 177 -16.64 -4.34 17.09
C PHE A 177 -17.67 -3.41 17.77
N ASP A 178 -17.76 -3.47 19.10
CA ASP A 178 -18.66 -2.62 19.87
C ASP A 178 -18.33 -1.13 19.70
N TYR A 179 -17.05 -0.77 19.72
CA TYR A 179 -16.60 0.60 19.48
C TYR A 179 -17.09 1.11 18.13
N PHE A 180 -16.86 0.36 17.05
CA PHE A 180 -17.30 0.78 15.71
C PHE A 180 -18.81 0.90 15.60
N ASN A 181 -19.59 -0.04 16.16
CA ASN A 181 -21.05 0.03 16.15
C ASN A 181 -21.56 1.27 16.90
N ASN A 182 -21.04 1.51 18.11
CA ASN A 182 -21.42 2.68 18.88
C ASN A 182 -21.11 3.97 18.11
N MET A 183 -19.92 4.08 17.55
CA MET A 183 -19.50 5.24 16.76
C MET A 183 -20.40 5.47 15.54
N MET A 184 -20.81 4.40 14.82
CA MET A 184 -21.73 4.48 13.70
C MET A 184 -23.13 4.94 14.13
N ASP A 185 -23.65 4.39 15.21
CA ASP A 185 -24.98 4.70 15.72
C ASP A 185 -25.06 6.14 16.26
N GLU A 186 -24.05 6.58 17.02
CA GLU A 186 -23.91 7.96 17.48
C GLU A 186 -23.84 8.95 16.29
N ARG A 187 -23.06 8.62 15.26
CA ARG A 187 -22.94 9.47 14.09
C ARG A 187 -24.26 9.58 13.32
N ARG A 188 -24.98 8.47 13.14
CA ARG A 188 -26.31 8.50 12.52
C ARG A 188 -27.32 9.31 13.33
N ALA A 189 -27.29 9.16 14.66
CA ALA A 189 -28.16 9.92 15.56
C ALA A 189 -27.89 11.43 15.47
N ALA A 190 -26.64 11.86 15.49
CA ALA A 190 -26.22 13.25 15.37
C ALA A 190 -26.67 13.86 14.02
N VAL A 191 -26.45 13.12 12.92
CA VAL A 191 -26.92 13.55 11.58
C VAL A 191 -28.44 13.69 11.53
N ALA A 192 -29.17 12.72 12.07
CA ALA A 192 -30.64 12.76 12.12
C ALA A 192 -31.18 13.91 12.99
N ALA A 193 -30.45 14.30 14.04
CA ALA A 193 -30.76 15.46 14.87
C ALA A 193 -30.39 16.81 14.21
N GLY A 194 -29.72 16.80 13.04
CA GLY A 194 -29.26 18.02 12.35
C GLY A 194 -28.08 18.69 13.04
N GLU A 195 -27.31 17.93 13.83
CA GLU A 195 -26.11 18.41 14.48
C GLU A 195 -24.95 18.56 13.47
N GLU A 196 -24.02 19.45 13.77
CA GLU A 196 -22.77 19.56 13.01
C GLU A 196 -21.87 18.35 13.30
N VAL A 197 -21.48 17.61 12.26
CA VAL A 197 -20.66 16.40 12.38
C VAL A 197 -19.37 16.53 11.55
N PRO A 198 -18.26 15.91 12.00
CA PRO A 198 -17.02 15.90 11.25
C PRO A 198 -17.20 15.30 9.84
N GLN A 199 -16.58 15.95 8.85
CA GLN A 199 -16.60 15.48 7.46
C GLN A 199 -15.43 14.49 7.23
N ASN A 200 -15.69 13.21 7.50
CA ASN A 200 -14.71 12.11 7.36
C ASN A 200 -15.35 10.90 6.66
N VAL A 201 -14.55 9.82 6.49
CA VAL A 201 -15.03 8.59 5.83
C VAL A 201 -16.22 7.99 6.58
N LEU A 202 -16.18 7.94 7.91
CA LEU A 202 -17.30 7.42 8.70
C LEU A 202 -18.60 8.15 8.37
N THR A 203 -18.60 9.50 8.45
CA THR A 203 -19.78 10.30 8.13
C THR A 203 -20.26 10.03 6.71
N THR A 204 -19.32 9.98 5.75
CA THR A 204 -19.65 9.67 4.35
C THR A 204 -20.35 8.32 4.22
N LEU A 205 -19.83 7.27 4.87
CA LEU A 205 -20.38 5.92 4.78
C LEU A 205 -21.74 5.76 5.47
N VAL A 206 -21.89 6.31 6.68
CA VAL A 206 -23.16 6.16 7.45
C VAL A 206 -24.31 7.00 6.88
N THR A 207 -24.01 8.06 6.11
CA THR A 207 -25.00 8.93 5.45
C THR A 207 -25.18 8.62 3.98
N ALA A 208 -24.38 7.71 3.42
CA ALA A 208 -24.43 7.39 2.01
C ALA A 208 -25.79 6.78 1.63
N GLU A 209 -26.44 7.41 0.66
CA GLU A 209 -27.59 6.84 -0.05
C GLU A 209 -27.29 6.90 -1.54
N LEU A 210 -27.21 5.73 -2.16
CA LEU A 210 -26.93 5.61 -3.59
C LEU A 210 -27.96 4.68 -4.24
N ASP A 211 -28.70 5.20 -5.20
CA ASP A 211 -29.75 4.47 -5.91
C ASP A 211 -30.83 3.87 -4.96
N GLY A 212 -31.16 4.61 -3.86
CA GLY A 212 -32.10 4.18 -2.82
C GLY A 212 -31.57 3.13 -1.84
N ARG A 213 -30.27 2.80 -1.88
CA ARG A 213 -29.59 1.88 -0.97
C ARG A 213 -28.73 2.65 0.03
N THR A 214 -28.89 2.33 1.30
CA THR A 214 -27.99 2.74 2.40
C THR A 214 -27.13 1.56 2.83
N LEU A 215 -25.97 1.84 3.44
CA LEU A 215 -25.10 0.80 3.96
C LEU A 215 -25.54 0.29 5.33
N THR A 216 -25.51 -1.01 5.53
CA THR A 216 -25.62 -1.64 6.84
C THR A 216 -24.37 -1.38 7.69
N ASN A 217 -24.46 -1.55 9.02
CA ASN A 217 -23.30 -1.42 9.90
C ASN A 217 -22.17 -2.38 9.50
N GLN A 218 -22.50 -3.59 9.10
CA GLN A 218 -21.50 -4.58 8.66
C GLN A 218 -20.77 -4.15 7.39
N GLU A 219 -21.46 -3.54 6.43
CA GLU A 219 -20.83 -3.01 5.22
C GLU A 219 -19.93 -1.81 5.55
N VAL A 220 -20.41 -0.87 6.40
CA VAL A 220 -19.59 0.26 6.86
C VAL A 220 -18.33 -0.24 7.57
N LEU A 221 -18.47 -1.22 8.48
CA LEU A 221 -17.35 -1.83 9.19
C LEU A 221 -16.35 -2.46 8.22
N GLY A 222 -16.83 -3.17 7.19
CA GLY A 222 -16.00 -3.76 6.14
C GLY A 222 -15.15 -2.70 5.40
N PHE A 223 -15.77 -1.56 5.03
CA PHE A 223 -15.04 -0.44 4.42
C PHE A 223 -14.01 0.18 5.36
N MET A 224 -14.41 0.47 6.61
CA MET A 224 -13.53 1.08 7.60
C MET A 224 -12.29 0.22 7.86
N PHE A 225 -12.51 -1.07 8.07
CA PHE A 225 -11.43 -2.04 8.33
C PHE A 225 -10.51 -2.21 7.11
N PHE A 226 -11.08 -2.35 5.91
CA PHE A 226 -10.30 -2.43 4.68
C PHE A 226 -9.43 -1.18 4.46
N LEU A 227 -10.01 0.01 4.59
CA LEU A 227 -9.30 1.28 4.40
C LEU A 227 -8.19 1.48 5.44
N PHE A 228 -8.45 1.09 6.69
CA PHE A 228 -7.46 1.16 7.76
C PHE A 228 -6.21 0.31 7.43
N ILE A 229 -6.41 -0.95 7.05
CA ILE A 229 -5.32 -1.87 6.68
C ILE A 229 -4.61 -1.38 5.41
N ALA A 230 -5.37 -1.05 4.36
CA ALA A 230 -4.81 -0.67 3.07
C ALA A 230 -4.03 0.65 3.14
N GLY A 231 -4.45 1.60 3.99
CA GLY A 231 -3.81 2.91 4.12
C GLY A 231 -2.60 2.95 5.05
N SER A 232 -2.55 2.08 6.08
CA SER A 232 -1.45 2.10 7.04
C SER A 232 -0.19 1.42 6.51
N GLN A 233 -0.23 0.12 6.27
CA GLN A 233 0.97 -0.68 5.99
C GLN A 233 1.67 -0.34 4.68
N THR A 234 0.92 -0.06 3.61
CA THR A 234 1.51 0.25 2.30
C THR A 234 2.27 1.56 2.31
N THR A 235 1.74 2.58 3.00
CA THR A 235 2.40 3.89 3.12
C THR A 235 3.57 3.83 4.11
N THR A 236 3.47 3.02 5.17
CA THR A 236 4.62 2.69 6.04
C THR A 236 5.80 2.20 5.21
N GLN A 237 5.55 1.24 4.31
CA GLN A 237 6.63 0.70 3.47
C GLN A 237 7.12 1.70 2.42
N LEU A 238 6.25 2.54 1.86
CA LEU A 238 6.69 3.63 0.99
C LEU A 238 7.69 4.56 1.71
N ILE A 239 7.37 5.01 2.92
CA ILE A 239 8.24 5.91 3.71
C ILE A 239 9.55 5.20 4.05
N GLY A 240 9.49 3.97 4.56
CA GLY A 240 10.67 3.19 4.91
C GLY A 240 11.60 2.93 3.71
N ASN A 241 11.05 2.45 2.60
CA ASN A 241 11.81 2.16 1.38
C ASN A 241 12.44 3.42 0.79
N LEU A 242 11.69 4.54 0.74
CA LEU A 242 12.19 5.81 0.24
C LEU A 242 13.42 6.29 1.03
N ILE A 243 13.33 6.32 2.35
CA ILE A 243 14.43 6.76 3.20
C ILE A 243 15.61 5.76 3.10
N TYR A 244 15.34 4.47 3.15
CA TYR A 244 16.37 3.44 3.02
C TYR A 244 17.16 3.57 1.70
N ARG A 245 16.47 3.72 0.56
CA ARG A 245 17.15 3.88 -0.73
C ARG A 245 17.95 5.16 -0.83
N LEU A 246 17.44 6.26 -0.31
CA LEU A 246 18.21 7.51 -0.28
C LEU A 246 19.46 7.40 0.61
N LEU A 247 19.43 6.61 1.69
CA LEU A 247 20.61 6.34 2.51
C LEU A 247 21.60 5.38 1.82
N GLN A 248 21.13 4.47 0.96
CA GLN A 248 21.99 3.63 0.12
C GLN A 248 22.59 4.37 -1.07
N PHE A 249 21.89 5.38 -1.60
CA PHE A 249 22.30 6.18 -2.76
C PHE A 249 22.47 7.66 -2.35
N PRO A 250 23.51 8.01 -1.56
CA PRO A 250 23.65 9.35 -0.99
C PRO A 250 23.79 10.45 -2.07
N ASP A 251 24.31 10.13 -3.26
CA ASP A 251 24.34 11.05 -4.40
C ASP A 251 22.94 11.45 -4.86
N GLN A 252 21.96 10.57 -4.75
CA GLN A 252 20.57 10.89 -5.07
C GLN A 252 19.91 11.76 -3.98
N MET A 253 20.26 11.54 -2.73
CA MET A 253 19.84 12.41 -1.61
C MET A 253 20.42 13.82 -1.78
N ASP A 254 21.68 13.95 -2.18
CA ASP A 254 22.33 15.24 -2.39
C ASP A 254 21.69 16.03 -3.56
N LYS A 255 21.24 15.33 -4.61
CA LYS A 255 20.45 15.96 -5.69
C LYS A 255 19.15 16.56 -5.17
N ILE A 256 18.42 15.86 -4.30
CA ILE A 256 17.18 16.35 -3.70
C ILE A 256 17.45 17.56 -2.81
N ARG A 257 18.54 17.54 -2.00
CA ARG A 257 18.94 18.69 -1.18
C ARG A 257 19.29 19.91 -2.01
N ALA A 258 19.95 19.69 -3.16
CA ALA A 258 20.28 20.76 -4.10
C ALA A 258 19.07 21.28 -4.89
N ASN A 259 18.08 20.42 -5.14
CA ASN A 259 16.86 20.77 -5.88
C ASN A 259 15.62 20.09 -5.23
N PRO A 260 14.94 20.77 -4.29
CA PRO A 260 13.75 20.23 -3.63
C PRO A 260 12.58 19.86 -4.55
N ASP A 261 12.53 20.39 -5.78
CA ASP A 261 11.50 19.99 -6.76
C ASP A 261 11.59 18.52 -7.14
N LEU A 262 12.71 17.84 -6.86
CA LEU A 262 12.90 16.41 -7.06
C LEU A 262 12.24 15.54 -5.99
N MET A 263 11.68 16.09 -4.90
CA MET A 263 11.07 15.30 -3.83
C MET A 263 9.96 14.38 -4.35
N MET A 264 9.09 14.89 -5.23
CA MET A 264 8.04 14.05 -5.83
C MET A 264 8.60 12.99 -6.77
N ASN A 265 9.67 13.29 -7.49
CA ASN A 265 10.37 12.30 -8.31
C ASN A 265 10.94 11.18 -7.42
N ALA A 266 11.52 11.52 -6.27
CA ALA A 266 12.05 10.54 -5.33
C ALA A 266 10.96 9.61 -4.79
N VAL A 267 9.77 10.14 -4.49
CA VAL A 267 8.60 9.33 -4.09
C VAL A 267 8.19 8.37 -5.19
N GLU A 268 8.03 8.85 -6.43
CA GLU A 268 7.63 8.01 -7.57
C GLU A 268 8.74 6.99 -7.93
N GLU A 269 10.01 7.37 -7.85
CA GLU A 269 11.12 6.45 -8.11
C GLU A 269 11.22 5.37 -7.01
N SER A 270 10.98 5.72 -5.75
CA SER A 270 10.88 4.73 -4.67
C SER A 270 9.75 3.74 -4.93
N LEU A 271 8.57 4.21 -5.32
CA LEU A 271 7.43 3.37 -5.68
C LEU A 271 7.73 2.46 -6.88
N ARG A 272 8.47 2.95 -7.86
CA ARG A 272 8.90 2.14 -9.00
C ARG A 272 9.92 1.09 -8.58
N PHE A 273 10.94 1.50 -7.84
CA PHE A 273 12.10 0.66 -7.51
C PHE A 273 11.76 -0.43 -6.51
N ASP A 274 11.02 -0.05 -5.44
CA ASP A 274 10.55 -0.93 -4.36
C ASP A 274 9.04 -0.72 -4.13
N ALA A 275 8.22 -1.32 -4.97
CA ALA A 275 6.79 -1.24 -4.78
C ALA A 275 6.38 -1.87 -3.43
N PRO A 276 5.70 -1.13 -2.52
CA PRO A 276 5.25 -1.69 -1.24
C PRO A 276 4.38 -2.94 -1.38
N VAL A 277 3.68 -3.07 -2.50
CA VAL A 277 2.94 -4.26 -2.89
C VAL A 277 3.58 -4.82 -4.15
N ASN A 278 4.24 -5.97 -4.04
CA ASN A 278 4.92 -6.64 -5.15
C ASN A 278 3.96 -7.20 -6.21
N GLY A 279 2.70 -7.43 -5.85
CA GLY A 279 1.70 -7.90 -6.80
C GLY A 279 0.39 -8.30 -6.14
N LEU A 280 -0.64 -8.42 -6.95
CA LEU A 280 -1.97 -8.89 -6.53
C LEU A 280 -2.48 -9.96 -7.49
N PHE A 281 -3.20 -10.92 -6.94
CA PHE A 281 -3.76 -12.01 -7.71
C PHE A 281 -5.00 -11.57 -8.50
N ARG A 282 -5.18 -12.23 -9.64
CA ARG A 282 -6.41 -12.28 -10.41
C ARG A 282 -6.80 -13.74 -10.62
N THR A 283 -8.07 -13.96 -10.93
CA THR A 283 -8.62 -15.30 -11.17
C THR A 283 -9.31 -15.32 -12.52
N ASN A 284 -9.05 -16.32 -13.38
CA ASN A 284 -9.77 -16.40 -14.65
C ASN A 284 -11.21 -16.91 -14.45
N THR A 285 -12.14 -16.28 -15.14
CA THR A 285 -13.58 -16.57 -15.04
C THR A 285 -14.04 -17.78 -15.83
N GLN A 286 -13.20 -18.30 -16.72
CA GLN A 286 -13.50 -19.43 -17.62
C GLN A 286 -12.22 -20.16 -18.05
N ASP A 287 -12.36 -21.37 -18.56
CA ASP A 287 -11.23 -22.08 -19.22
C ASP A 287 -10.68 -21.17 -20.33
N THR A 288 -9.39 -20.91 -20.30
CA THR A 288 -8.72 -20.03 -21.26
C THR A 288 -7.34 -20.54 -21.64
N THR A 289 -6.75 -19.99 -22.69
CA THR A 289 -5.36 -20.24 -23.05
C THR A 289 -4.60 -18.93 -23.01
N TYR A 290 -3.56 -18.86 -22.18
CA TYR A 290 -2.69 -17.70 -22.04
C TYR A 290 -1.23 -18.11 -22.28
N LYS A 291 -0.50 -17.39 -23.15
CA LYS A 291 0.90 -17.72 -23.53
C LYS A 291 1.10 -19.21 -23.87
N ASN A 292 0.16 -19.82 -24.61
CA ASN A 292 0.11 -21.25 -24.98
C ASN A 292 -0.06 -22.23 -23.79
N VAL A 293 -0.39 -21.76 -22.61
CA VAL A 293 -0.73 -22.57 -21.43
C VAL A 293 -2.24 -22.60 -21.29
N ARG A 294 -2.82 -23.81 -21.20
CA ARG A 294 -4.25 -23.98 -20.93
C ARG A 294 -4.50 -23.84 -19.43
N LEU A 295 -5.27 -22.84 -19.06
CA LEU A 295 -5.70 -22.56 -17.70
C LEU A 295 -7.15 -23.00 -17.52
N LYS A 296 -7.40 -23.71 -16.45
CA LYS A 296 -8.78 -24.02 -16.03
C LYS A 296 -9.41 -22.79 -15.41
N LYS A 297 -10.74 -22.72 -15.48
CA LYS A 297 -11.51 -21.74 -14.71
C LYS A 297 -11.05 -21.76 -13.24
N ASP A 298 -11.08 -20.60 -12.61
CA ASP A 298 -10.67 -20.37 -11.20
C ASP A 298 -9.15 -20.56 -10.93
N THR A 299 -8.32 -20.52 -11.97
CA THR A 299 -6.85 -20.48 -11.80
C THR A 299 -6.41 -19.10 -11.32
N LYS A 300 -5.58 -19.06 -10.26
CA LYS A 300 -4.96 -17.83 -9.74
C LYS A 300 -3.73 -17.44 -10.54
N VAL A 301 -3.63 -16.15 -10.88
CA VAL A 301 -2.47 -15.56 -11.55
C VAL A 301 -2.03 -14.30 -10.79
N LEU A 302 -0.78 -14.28 -10.34
CA LEU A 302 -0.16 -13.11 -9.69
C LEU A 302 0.30 -12.12 -10.78
N CYS A 303 -0.23 -10.91 -10.74
CA CYS A 303 0.30 -9.78 -11.49
C CYS A 303 1.45 -9.17 -10.68
N MET A 304 2.71 -9.45 -11.04
CA MET A 304 3.88 -8.99 -10.29
C MET A 304 4.21 -7.54 -10.61
N PHE A 305 3.74 -6.60 -9.79
CA PHE A 305 3.93 -5.16 -9.97
C PHE A 305 5.39 -4.76 -9.83
N GLY A 306 6.09 -5.30 -8.81
CA GLY A 306 7.50 -5.05 -8.60
C GLY A 306 8.35 -5.49 -9.78
N ALA A 307 8.04 -6.64 -10.40
CA ALA A 307 8.71 -7.11 -11.59
C ALA A 307 8.40 -6.22 -12.81
N ALA A 308 7.14 -5.85 -13.06
CA ALA A 308 6.76 -4.96 -14.15
C ALA A 308 7.43 -3.58 -14.04
N ASN A 309 7.65 -3.09 -12.83
CA ASN A 309 8.37 -1.84 -12.56
C ASN A 309 9.88 -1.91 -12.86
N ARG A 310 10.39 -3.10 -13.11
CA ARG A 310 11.81 -3.39 -13.43
C ARG A 310 11.99 -4.02 -14.81
N ASP A 311 10.94 -4.09 -15.62
CA ASP A 311 11.01 -4.69 -16.96
C ASP A 311 11.89 -3.83 -17.89
N PRO A 312 13.04 -4.36 -18.35
CA PRO A 312 13.95 -3.64 -19.24
C PRO A 312 13.38 -3.39 -20.64
N ALA A 313 12.26 -4.05 -21.00
CA ALA A 313 11.54 -3.76 -22.24
C ALA A 313 10.71 -2.47 -22.13
N PHE A 314 10.43 -2.02 -20.91
CA PHE A 314 9.60 -0.83 -20.65
C PHE A 314 10.39 0.30 -19.97
N TRP A 315 11.31 -0.03 -19.04
CA TRP A 315 12.09 0.94 -18.28
C TRP A 315 13.54 0.98 -18.75
N ASP A 316 14.05 2.18 -19.02
CA ASP A 316 15.48 2.36 -19.28
C ASP A 316 16.27 2.27 -17.98
N HIS A 317 17.32 1.42 -17.95
CA HIS A 317 18.13 1.17 -16.76
C HIS A 317 17.30 0.90 -15.50
N PRO A 318 16.40 -0.12 -15.48
CA PRO A 318 15.47 -0.36 -14.38
C PRO A 318 16.17 -0.68 -13.05
N GLU A 319 17.43 -1.14 -13.10
CA GLU A 319 18.27 -1.45 -11.93
C GLU A 319 18.80 -0.21 -11.20
N LYS A 320 18.73 0.97 -11.82
CA LYS A 320 19.20 2.22 -11.21
C LYS A 320 18.07 2.90 -10.43
N PHE A 321 18.41 3.33 -9.23
CA PHE A 321 17.59 4.28 -8.48
C PHE A 321 18.00 5.70 -8.91
N ASP A 322 17.12 6.43 -9.58
CA ASP A 322 17.44 7.72 -10.19
C ASP A 322 16.29 8.72 -10.04
N VAL A 323 16.48 9.71 -9.15
CA VAL A 323 15.47 10.74 -8.84
C VAL A 323 15.31 11.79 -9.96
N GLU A 324 16.18 11.76 -10.98
CA GLU A 324 16.09 12.66 -12.13
C GLU A 324 15.35 12.03 -13.33
N ARG A 325 14.78 10.82 -13.19
CA ARG A 325 13.91 10.26 -14.24
C ARG A 325 12.80 11.22 -14.58
N ASN A 326 12.35 11.17 -15.84
CA ASN A 326 11.21 11.99 -16.26
C ASN A 326 9.98 11.66 -15.39
N TYR A 327 9.41 12.68 -14.77
CA TYR A 327 8.28 12.52 -13.85
C TYR A 327 7.04 11.91 -14.51
N GLN A 328 6.79 12.21 -15.80
CA GLN A 328 5.64 11.63 -16.50
C GLN A 328 5.85 10.13 -16.80
N ASP A 329 7.09 9.72 -17.05
CA ASP A 329 7.43 8.31 -17.25
C ASP A 329 7.31 7.56 -15.93
N LEU A 330 7.78 8.14 -14.80
CA LEU A 330 7.67 7.56 -13.47
C LEU A 330 6.21 7.20 -13.10
N LYS A 331 5.24 8.03 -13.45
CA LYS A 331 3.82 7.76 -13.19
C LYS A 331 3.28 6.47 -13.84
N ASN A 332 4.05 5.85 -14.72
CA ASN A 332 3.66 4.59 -15.35
C ASN A 332 3.95 3.35 -14.51
N HIS A 333 4.62 3.49 -13.36
CA HIS A 333 4.84 2.37 -12.46
C HIS A 333 3.52 1.71 -11.99
N TYR A 334 3.64 0.46 -11.52
CA TYR A 334 2.51 -0.38 -11.11
C TYR A 334 2.30 -0.43 -9.59
N ALA A 335 3.04 0.32 -8.77
CA ALA A 335 2.90 0.27 -7.31
C ALA A 335 1.48 0.62 -6.81
N PHE A 336 0.72 1.38 -7.60
CA PHE A 336 -0.69 1.68 -7.34
C PHE A 336 -1.67 0.85 -8.19
N GLY A 337 -1.19 -0.21 -8.84
CA GLY A 337 -1.99 -0.95 -9.81
C GLY A 337 -2.35 -0.13 -11.05
N LYS A 338 -3.23 -0.66 -11.88
CA LYS A 338 -3.78 -0.02 -13.09
C LYS A 338 -5.25 -0.42 -13.30
N GLY A 339 -5.90 0.21 -14.28
CA GLY A 339 -7.28 -0.12 -14.67
C GLY A 339 -8.31 0.32 -13.63
N ILE A 340 -9.40 -0.43 -13.54
CA ILE A 340 -10.54 -0.08 -12.67
C ILE A 340 -10.16 -0.08 -11.17
N HIS A 341 -9.18 -0.90 -10.78
CA HIS A 341 -8.69 -1.00 -9.41
C HIS A 341 -7.48 -0.09 -9.11
N TYR A 342 -7.17 0.89 -9.96
CA TYR A 342 -6.12 1.88 -9.63
C TYR A 342 -6.35 2.46 -8.23
N CYS A 343 -5.30 2.49 -7.41
CA CYS A 343 -5.37 2.85 -6.00
C CYS A 343 -5.98 4.24 -5.80
N MET A 344 -7.04 4.31 -5.00
CA MET A 344 -7.70 5.59 -4.68
C MET A 344 -6.94 6.39 -3.63
N GLY A 345 -6.15 5.73 -2.76
CA GLY A 345 -5.27 6.35 -1.77
C GLY A 345 -3.97 6.90 -2.38
N ALA A 346 -3.71 6.70 -3.68
CA ALA A 346 -2.45 7.12 -4.31
C ALA A 346 -2.11 8.61 -4.12
N PRO A 347 -3.04 9.58 -4.17
CA PRO A 347 -2.73 10.97 -3.88
C PRO A 347 -2.33 11.21 -2.42
N LEU A 348 -2.97 10.53 -1.46
CA LEU A 348 -2.65 10.64 -0.04
C LEU A 348 -1.26 10.04 0.26
N ALA A 349 -0.99 8.83 -0.21
CA ALA A 349 0.31 8.18 -0.03
C ALA A 349 1.47 9.02 -0.60
N ARG A 350 1.26 9.67 -1.76
CA ARG A 350 2.23 10.60 -2.35
C ARG A 350 2.46 11.82 -1.47
N LEU A 351 1.41 12.39 -0.91
CA LEU A 351 1.49 13.54 -0.02
C LEU A 351 2.25 13.17 1.25
N GLU A 352 1.90 12.04 1.88
CA GLU A 352 2.58 11.54 3.06
C GLU A 352 4.07 11.25 2.79
N GLY A 353 4.39 10.56 1.70
CA GLY A 353 5.77 10.27 1.31
C GLY A 353 6.59 11.53 1.05
N LYS A 354 6.00 12.55 0.39
CA LYS A 354 6.65 13.85 0.16
C LYS A 354 6.93 14.57 1.45
N LEU A 355 5.92 14.74 2.32
CA LEU A 355 6.06 15.45 3.59
C LEU A 355 7.01 14.71 4.53
N ALA A 356 6.93 13.38 4.60
CA ALA A 356 7.85 12.57 5.38
C ALA A 356 9.31 12.80 4.93
N LEU A 357 9.58 12.74 3.63
CA LEU A 357 10.91 13.00 3.10
C LEU A 357 11.38 14.42 3.42
N GLN A 358 10.54 15.42 3.19
CA GLN A 358 10.86 16.82 3.44
C GLN A 358 11.31 17.02 4.89
N TYR A 359 10.49 16.66 5.87
CA TYR A 359 10.77 16.92 7.27
C TYR A 359 11.90 16.05 7.83
N ILE A 360 12.08 14.83 7.34
CA ILE A 360 13.27 14.01 7.70
C ILE A 360 14.56 14.68 7.23
N LEU A 361 14.61 15.20 5.99
CA LEU A 361 15.80 15.87 5.47
C LEU A 361 16.08 17.22 6.18
N GLU A 362 15.03 17.92 6.60
CA GLU A 362 15.13 19.21 7.32
C GLU A 362 15.54 19.05 8.79
N ARG A 363 15.01 18.00 9.46
CA ARG A 363 15.06 17.86 10.92
C ARG A 363 16.11 16.87 11.44
N LEU A 364 16.59 15.94 10.60
CA LEU A 364 17.57 14.91 10.98
C LEU A 364 18.87 15.10 10.17
N PRO A 365 19.74 16.03 10.59
CA PRO A 365 20.98 16.30 9.87
C PRO A 365 21.93 15.11 9.94
N ASN A 366 22.66 14.88 8.84
CA ASN A 366 23.61 13.78 8.70
C ASN A 366 23.02 12.39 8.97
N LEU A 367 21.74 12.19 8.59
CA LEU A 367 21.05 10.91 8.71
C LEU A 367 21.84 9.81 7.99
N ARG A 368 22.09 8.69 8.70
CA ARG A 368 22.92 7.58 8.22
C ARG A 368 22.45 6.25 8.77
N LEU A 369 22.66 5.16 8.03
CA LEU A 369 22.40 3.80 8.50
C LEU A 369 23.39 3.45 9.61
N THR A 370 22.93 2.74 10.65
CA THR A 370 23.77 2.16 11.73
C THR A 370 23.81 0.63 11.66
N GLY A 371 23.03 0.02 10.78
CA GLY A 371 22.98 -1.42 10.53
C GLY A 371 22.22 -1.73 9.25
N GLU A 372 22.26 -2.98 8.83
CA GLU A 372 21.42 -3.46 7.73
C GLU A 372 19.95 -3.50 8.21
N PRO A 373 18.99 -3.01 7.40
CA PRO A 373 17.58 -3.15 7.73
C PRO A 373 17.19 -4.63 7.75
N THR A 374 16.23 -4.98 8.59
CA THR A 374 15.53 -6.24 8.43
C THR A 374 14.36 -6.04 7.48
N GLU A 375 14.17 -6.99 6.57
CA GLU A 375 13.05 -6.94 5.64
C GLU A 375 11.78 -7.52 6.27
N ILE A 376 10.62 -7.11 5.74
CA ILE A 376 9.37 -7.77 6.09
C ILE A 376 9.47 -9.23 5.64
N PRO A 377 9.15 -10.18 6.52
CA PRO A 377 9.07 -11.59 6.12
C PRO A 377 7.86 -11.79 5.21
N ALA A 378 8.12 -11.78 3.97
CA ALA A 378 7.26 -11.43 2.89
C ALA A 378 6.07 -12.33 2.58
N ASN A 379 5.02 -11.67 2.29
CA ASN A 379 3.95 -12.04 1.37
C ASN A 379 4.06 -11.14 0.11
N VAL A 380 2.93 -10.67 -0.42
CA VAL A 380 2.89 -9.68 -1.50
C VAL A 380 3.45 -8.30 -1.11
N MET A 381 3.71 -8.06 0.18
CA MET A 381 4.30 -6.81 0.68
C MET A 381 5.82 -6.82 0.55
N HIS A 382 6.44 -5.65 0.40
CA HIS A 382 7.89 -5.49 0.29
C HIS A 382 8.36 -4.22 1.00
N GLY A 383 9.38 -4.34 1.82
CA GLY A 383 10.03 -3.21 2.48
C GLY A 383 10.71 -3.56 3.80
N CYS A 384 10.99 -2.52 4.58
CA CYS A 384 11.73 -2.64 5.84
C CYS A 384 10.81 -3.01 7.00
N HIS A 385 11.22 -4.00 7.79
CA HIS A 385 10.64 -4.25 9.11
C HIS A 385 11.28 -3.36 10.17
N THR A 386 12.61 -3.22 10.12
CA THR A 386 13.38 -2.29 10.96
C THR A 386 14.33 -1.47 10.09
N LEU A 387 14.60 -0.23 10.48
CA LEU A 387 15.53 0.68 9.81
C LEU A 387 16.33 1.45 10.87
N ALA A 388 17.44 0.84 11.31
CA ALA A 388 18.33 1.42 12.30
C ALA A 388 19.15 2.57 11.72
N VAL A 389 18.99 3.78 12.27
CA VAL A 389 19.64 5.00 11.80
C VAL A 389 20.21 5.83 12.95
N ALA A 390 21.14 6.72 12.63
CA ALA A 390 21.59 7.79 13.50
C ALA A 390 21.60 9.12 12.75
N TRP A 391 21.48 10.20 13.49
CA TRP A 391 21.53 11.58 13.01
C TRP A 391 22.26 12.46 14.02
N ASP A 392 22.67 13.64 13.61
CA ASP A 392 23.25 14.59 14.53
C ASP A 392 22.11 15.34 15.23
N VAL A 393 22.19 15.41 16.58
CA VAL A 393 21.18 16.12 17.36
C VAL A 393 21.31 17.63 17.06
N PRO A 394 20.23 18.29 16.61
CA PRO A 394 20.26 19.72 16.37
C PRO A 394 20.63 20.47 17.68
N GLU A 395 21.56 21.41 17.59
CA GLU A 395 21.84 22.28 18.72
C GLU A 395 20.58 23.11 19.04
N ASN A 396 20.10 23.04 20.27
CA ASN A 396 18.98 23.87 20.71
C ASN A 396 19.42 25.36 20.67
N ASN A 397 18.93 26.10 19.66
CA ASN A 397 19.12 27.53 19.54
C ASN A 397 18.15 28.31 20.46
#